data_f453b3eda1a0556ceb9f11eadf1e2830
#
_entry.id   f453b3eda1a0556ceb9f11eadf1e2830
#
_cell.length_a   1.000
_cell.length_b   1.000
_cell.length_c   1.000
_cell.angle_alpha   90.00
_cell.angle_beta   90.00
_cell.angle_gamma   90.00
#
_symmetry.space_group_name_H-M   'P 1'
#
loop_
_entity.id
_entity.type
_entity.pdbx_description
1 polymer ?
#
loop_
_entity_poly.entity_id
_entity_poly.type
_entity_poly.pdbx_seq_one_letter_code
_entity_poly.pdbx_strand_id
1 'polypeptide(L)'
;MNPLQKVHEAHKNGLLSDKMHSLIVKRFPLVISGIDRIEKASGMNFPLAYVEPSVVITNSSSFDYGILFARTIPVISGNQLQVVIQVTAPLVAYGLKGTIHAILAHEFLHYLELIRKVSKMGLVSDEISGNFFEGVYSDTQRLFDPRAVFDDKTLLLHITKKFPEGFKDYKLEDKVVKLWIEKKLPAINTTLDTNIVKIPAEVIANTKIEPSLTSKLDVLELRASKLRKKKLY
;
A
#
# COMPACT_ATOMS: atom_id res chain seq x y z
N MET A 1 -8.20 -10.45 12.38
CA MET A 1 -8.56 -9.00 12.53
C MET A 1 -9.70 -8.69 11.56
N ASN A 2 -10.74 -7.96 11.97
CA ASN A 2 -11.79 -7.51 11.04
C ASN A 2 -11.25 -6.29 10.26
N PRO A 3 -11.12 -6.34 8.92
CA PRO A 3 -10.59 -5.22 8.13
C PRO A 3 -11.41 -3.93 8.22
N LEU A 4 -12.69 -4.01 8.58
CA LEU A 4 -13.59 -2.87 8.75
C LEU A 4 -13.76 -2.41 10.21
N GLN A 5 -13.03 -2.98 11.16
CA GLN A 5 -13.20 -2.67 12.58
C GLN A 5 -13.14 -1.17 12.86
N LYS A 6 -12.11 -0.48 12.38
CA LYS A 6 -11.97 0.97 12.56
C LYS A 6 -13.11 1.78 11.94
N VAL A 7 -13.65 1.33 10.81
CA VAL A 7 -14.80 1.97 10.15
C VAL A 7 -16.06 1.83 11.01
N HIS A 8 -16.28 0.66 11.61
CA HIS A 8 -17.40 0.45 12.54
C HIS A 8 -17.25 1.28 13.83
N GLU A 9 -16.03 1.37 14.36
CA GLU A 9 -15.73 2.21 15.52
C GLU A 9 -15.94 3.70 15.21
N ALA A 10 -15.46 4.19 14.06
CA ALA A 10 -15.67 5.56 13.63
C ALA A 10 -17.15 5.90 13.46
N HIS A 11 -17.94 4.97 12.92
CA HIS A 11 -19.38 5.12 12.82
C HIS A 11 -20.03 5.17 14.23
N LYS A 12 -19.70 4.23 15.11
CA LYS A 12 -20.21 4.19 16.49
C LYS A 12 -19.91 5.47 17.26
N ASN A 13 -18.76 6.10 17.00
CA ASN A 13 -18.33 7.34 17.61
C ASN A 13 -18.87 8.60 16.90
N GLY A 14 -19.80 8.45 15.92
CA GLY A 14 -20.41 9.57 15.22
C GLY A 14 -19.51 10.30 14.22
N LEU A 15 -18.31 9.76 13.93
CA LEU A 15 -17.37 10.34 12.95
C LEU A 15 -17.78 10.05 11.50
N LEU A 16 -18.52 8.97 11.28
CA LEU A 16 -19.09 8.60 9.98
C LEU A 16 -20.61 8.51 10.10
N SER A 17 -21.34 9.13 9.17
CA SER A 17 -22.80 9.00 9.10
C SER A 17 -23.20 7.59 8.64
N ASP A 18 -24.45 7.17 8.96
CA ASP A 18 -25.04 5.90 8.51
C ASP A 18 -24.88 5.69 7.00
N LYS A 19 -25.13 6.74 6.24
CA LYS A 19 -25.01 6.73 4.78
C LYS A 19 -23.58 6.42 4.33
N MET A 20 -22.57 7.04 4.97
CA MET A 20 -21.17 6.84 4.61
C MET A 20 -20.69 5.48 5.05
N HIS A 21 -21.01 5.07 6.28
CA HIS A 21 -20.71 3.74 6.79
C HIS A 21 -21.28 2.64 5.87
N SER A 22 -22.59 2.72 5.55
CA SER A 22 -23.25 1.76 4.65
C SER A 22 -22.63 1.73 3.25
N LEU A 23 -22.22 2.90 2.72
CA LEU A 23 -21.54 2.97 1.43
C LEU A 23 -20.20 2.23 1.46
N ILE A 24 -19.38 2.44 2.49
CA ILE A 24 -18.07 1.80 2.63
C ILE A 24 -18.26 0.28 2.76
N VAL A 25 -19.15 -0.17 3.64
CA VAL A 25 -19.42 -1.61 3.85
C VAL A 25 -19.92 -2.26 2.57
N LYS A 26 -20.87 -1.66 1.86
CA LYS A 26 -21.40 -2.17 0.59
C LYS A 26 -20.32 -2.30 -0.50
N ARG A 27 -19.33 -1.42 -0.49
CA ARG A 27 -18.29 -1.39 -1.53
C ARG A 27 -17.01 -2.14 -1.15
N PHE A 28 -16.85 -2.51 0.11
CA PHE A 28 -15.67 -3.24 0.59
C PHE A 28 -15.39 -4.55 -0.18
N PRO A 29 -16.38 -5.32 -0.68
CA PRO A 29 -16.12 -6.47 -1.55
C PRO A 29 -15.27 -6.17 -2.78
N LEU A 30 -15.18 -4.91 -3.23
CA LEU A 30 -14.26 -4.51 -4.32
C LEU A 30 -12.79 -4.59 -3.87
N VAL A 31 -12.51 -4.30 -2.59
CA VAL A 31 -11.17 -4.45 -2.00
C VAL A 31 -10.81 -5.94 -1.92
N ILE A 32 -11.72 -6.76 -1.39
CA ILE A 32 -11.51 -8.22 -1.30
C ILE A 32 -11.26 -8.81 -2.69
N SER A 33 -12.10 -8.47 -3.68
CA SER A 33 -11.89 -8.97 -5.05
C SER A 33 -10.58 -8.49 -5.69
N GLY A 34 -10.05 -7.36 -5.22
CA GLY A 34 -8.72 -6.86 -5.62
C GLY A 34 -7.59 -7.67 -5.00
N ILE A 35 -7.71 -8.01 -3.70
CA ILE A 35 -6.78 -8.86 -2.97
C ILE A 35 -6.71 -10.24 -3.63
N ASP A 36 -7.87 -10.92 -3.81
CA ASP A 36 -7.94 -12.23 -4.46
C ASP A 36 -7.30 -12.23 -5.86
N ARG A 37 -7.51 -11.14 -6.59
CA ARG A 37 -6.93 -10.97 -7.93
C ARG A 37 -5.41 -10.85 -7.88
N ILE A 38 -4.87 -10.10 -6.91
CA ILE A 38 -3.43 -9.90 -6.73
C ILE A 38 -2.77 -11.21 -6.30
N GLU A 39 -3.37 -11.93 -5.36
CA GLU A 39 -2.89 -13.25 -4.92
C GLU A 39 -2.84 -14.23 -6.09
N LYS A 40 -3.91 -14.29 -6.88
CA LYS A 40 -3.95 -15.15 -8.07
C LYS A 40 -2.91 -14.74 -9.12
N ALA A 41 -2.74 -13.44 -9.38
CA ALA A 41 -1.82 -12.93 -10.40
C ALA A 41 -0.35 -13.03 -9.99
N SER A 42 -0.04 -13.00 -8.70
CA SER A 42 1.32 -13.07 -8.16
C SER A 42 1.70 -14.48 -7.68
N GLY A 43 0.73 -15.32 -7.37
CA GLY A 43 0.93 -16.61 -6.68
C GLY A 43 1.44 -16.45 -5.24
N MET A 44 1.21 -15.29 -4.60
CA MET A 44 1.65 -14.98 -3.24
C MET A 44 0.50 -14.41 -2.42
N ASN A 45 0.53 -14.68 -1.10
CA ASN A 45 -0.47 -14.16 -0.18
C ASN A 45 -0.32 -12.63 -0.02
N PHE A 46 -1.46 -11.94 0.01
CA PHE A 46 -1.52 -10.53 0.31
C PHE A 46 -1.30 -10.30 1.81
N PRO A 47 -0.56 -9.26 2.24
CA PRO A 47 -0.38 -8.97 3.66
C PRO A 47 -1.71 -8.55 4.32
N LEU A 48 -1.69 -8.46 5.65
CA LEU A 48 -2.86 -7.95 6.38
C LEU A 48 -3.23 -6.56 5.86
N ALA A 49 -4.52 -6.37 5.61
CA ALA A 49 -5.05 -5.09 5.17
C ALA A 49 -6.23 -4.66 6.03
N TYR A 50 -6.37 -3.35 6.25
CA TYR A 50 -7.51 -2.77 6.95
C TYR A 50 -7.93 -1.44 6.32
N VAL A 51 -9.18 -1.04 6.56
CA VAL A 51 -9.71 0.23 6.10
C VAL A 51 -9.56 1.29 7.19
N GLU A 52 -8.82 2.35 6.87
CA GLU A 52 -8.71 3.55 7.68
C GLU A 52 -9.92 4.46 7.43
N PRO A 53 -10.71 4.82 8.44
CA PRO A 53 -11.90 5.64 8.26
C PRO A 53 -11.64 7.07 7.78
N SER A 54 -10.39 7.51 7.81
CA SER A 54 -9.99 8.87 7.46
C SER A 54 -9.43 8.96 6.03
N VAL A 55 -9.51 10.15 5.42
CA VAL A 55 -8.61 10.51 4.33
C VAL A 55 -7.23 10.78 4.91
N VAL A 56 -6.17 10.36 4.22
CA VAL A 56 -4.79 10.67 4.60
C VAL A 56 -4.28 11.75 3.66
N ILE A 57 -3.86 12.88 4.23
CA ILE A 57 -3.36 14.05 3.51
C ILE A 57 -1.87 14.20 3.81
N THR A 58 -1.07 14.39 2.78
CA THR A 58 0.38 14.62 2.89
C THR A 58 0.78 15.94 2.23
N ASN A 59 1.78 16.60 2.77
CA ASN A 59 2.36 17.80 2.18
C ASN A 59 3.49 17.47 1.17
N SER A 60 3.60 16.23 0.73
CA SER A 60 4.59 15.82 -0.26
C SER A 60 4.27 16.43 -1.62
N SER A 61 5.26 17.06 -2.25
CA SER A 61 5.18 17.60 -3.62
C SER A 61 4.97 16.52 -4.71
N SER A 62 5.08 15.24 -4.33
CA SER A 62 4.86 14.12 -5.24
C SER A 62 3.38 13.83 -5.55
N PHE A 63 2.45 14.51 -4.86
CA PHE A 63 1.00 14.31 -5.01
C PHE A 63 0.31 15.62 -5.31
N ASP A 64 -0.38 15.73 -6.45
CA ASP A 64 -1.03 16.96 -6.91
C ASP A 64 -2.04 17.51 -5.87
N TYR A 65 -2.77 16.63 -5.19
CA TYR A 65 -3.74 16.99 -4.13
C TYR A 65 -3.30 16.57 -2.73
N GLY A 66 -2.11 16.00 -2.59
CA GLY A 66 -1.61 15.52 -1.31
C GLY A 66 -2.44 14.39 -0.68
N ILE A 67 -3.24 13.64 -1.46
CA ILE A 67 -4.11 12.57 -0.95
C ILE A 67 -3.43 11.22 -1.13
N LEU A 68 -3.25 10.49 -0.02
CA LEU A 68 -2.82 9.09 -0.03
C LEU A 68 -4.04 8.18 0.06
N PHE A 69 -4.26 7.36 -0.96
CA PHE A 69 -5.40 6.44 -1.03
C PHE A 69 -5.15 5.09 -0.35
N ALA A 70 -3.91 4.67 -0.31
CA ALA A 70 -3.44 3.54 0.50
C ALA A 70 -1.97 3.75 0.85
N ARG A 71 -1.47 2.98 1.79
CA ARG A 71 -0.05 2.95 2.14
C ARG A 71 0.34 1.64 2.79
N THR A 72 1.57 1.22 2.54
CA THR A 72 2.20 0.06 3.17
C THR A 72 2.89 0.53 4.44
N ILE A 73 2.49 -0.02 5.60
CA ILE A 73 2.96 0.43 6.91
C ILE A 73 3.66 -0.71 7.63
N PRO A 74 4.92 -0.54 8.07
CA PRO A 74 5.55 -1.44 9.02
C PRO A 74 4.97 -1.20 10.42
N VAL A 75 4.65 -2.28 11.13
CA VAL A 75 4.19 -2.25 12.51
C VAL A 75 4.95 -3.27 13.34
N ILE A 76 5.17 -2.97 14.62
CA ILE A 76 5.78 -3.91 15.56
C ILE A 76 4.69 -4.63 16.32
N SER A 77 4.68 -5.95 16.25
CA SER A 77 3.74 -6.80 16.94
C SER A 77 4.47 -8.00 17.57
N GLY A 78 4.39 -8.16 18.88
CA GLY A 78 5.03 -9.27 19.59
C GLY A 78 6.55 -9.36 19.34
N ASN A 79 7.25 -8.22 19.33
CA ASN A 79 8.70 -8.12 19.05
C ASN A 79 9.11 -8.62 17.64
N GLN A 80 8.18 -8.60 16.69
CA GLN A 80 8.41 -8.90 15.27
C GLN A 80 7.88 -7.79 14.40
N LEU A 81 8.51 -7.57 13.25
CA LEU A 81 8.02 -6.67 12.22
C LEU A 81 6.87 -7.34 11.45
N GLN A 82 5.74 -6.69 11.42
CA GLN A 82 4.64 -6.99 10.52
C GLN A 82 4.50 -5.85 9.52
N VAL A 83 4.11 -6.18 8.31
CA VAL A 83 3.77 -5.18 7.29
C VAL A 83 2.28 -5.27 7.02
N VAL A 84 1.60 -4.14 7.12
CA VAL A 84 0.16 -4.03 6.88
C VAL A 84 -0.12 -3.04 5.77
N ILE A 85 -1.19 -3.25 5.01
CA ILE A 85 -1.66 -2.31 4.01
C ILE A 85 -2.88 -1.58 4.57
N GLN A 86 -2.73 -0.27 4.73
CA GLN A 86 -3.82 0.62 5.10
C GLN A 86 -4.50 1.13 3.83
N VAL A 87 -5.81 0.92 3.71
CA VAL A 87 -6.64 1.42 2.61
C VAL A 87 -7.55 2.50 3.14
N THR A 88 -7.63 3.67 2.53
CA THR A 88 -8.48 4.74 3.05
C THR A 88 -9.95 4.54 2.69
N ALA A 89 -10.85 4.90 3.62
CA ALA A 89 -12.29 4.81 3.38
C ALA A 89 -12.78 5.61 2.16
N PRO A 90 -12.24 6.81 1.84
CA PRO A 90 -12.56 7.51 0.60
C PRO A 90 -12.27 6.72 -0.67
N LEU A 91 -11.17 5.95 -0.71
CA LEU A 91 -10.89 5.06 -1.84
C LEU A 91 -11.98 3.99 -1.98
N VAL A 92 -12.36 3.36 -0.88
CA VAL A 92 -13.41 2.33 -0.87
C VAL A 92 -14.75 2.94 -1.31
N ALA A 93 -15.10 4.11 -0.77
CA ALA A 93 -16.37 4.78 -1.05
C ALA A 93 -16.51 5.26 -2.50
N TYR A 94 -15.43 5.74 -3.12
CA TYR A 94 -15.51 6.46 -4.40
C TYR A 94 -14.66 5.89 -5.52
N GLY A 95 -13.66 5.06 -5.24
CA GLY A 95 -12.78 4.46 -6.23
C GLY A 95 -13.52 3.55 -7.20
N LEU A 96 -13.15 3.58 -8.48
CA LEU A 96 -13.60 2.57 -9.43
C LEU A 96 -12.88 1.24 -9.15
N LYS A 97 -13.49 0.12 -9.53
CA LYS A 97 -12.92 -1.22 -9.34
C LYS A 97 -11.47 -1.30 -9.83
N GLY A 98 -11.22 -0.84 -11.07
CA GLY A 98 -9.86 -0.86 -11.66
C GLY A 98 -8.86 0.02 -10.90
N THR A 99 -9.30 1.18 -10.37
CA THR A 99 -8.47 2.06 -9.56
C THR A 99 -8.13 1.42 -8.21
N ILE A 100 -9.11 0.84 -7.51
CA ILE A 100 -8.89 0.11 -6.25
C ILE A 100 -7.88 -1.02 -6.47
N HIS A 101 -8.06 -1.85 -7.49
CA HIS A 101 -7.15 -2.97 -7.79
C HIS A 101 -5.73 -2.48 -8.15
N ALA A 102 -5.60 -1.38 -8.90
CA ALA A 102 -4.30 -0.82 -9.25
C ALA A 102 -3.55 -0.29 -8.02
N ILE A 103 -4.27 0.40 -7.11
CA ILE A 103 -3.68 0.92 -5.86
C ILE A 103 -3.26 -0.24 -4.94
N LEU A 104 -4.11 -1.25 -4.75
CA LEU A 104 -3.76 -2.43 -3.96
C LEU A 104 -2.53 -3.15 -4.53
N ALA A 105 -2.45 -3.29 -5.86
CA ALA A 105 -1.29 -3.92 -6.51
C ALA A 105 -0.02 -3.08 -6.35
N HIS A 106 -0.13 -1.75 -6.39
CA HIS A 106 0.97 -0.84 -6.12
C HIS A 106 1.50 -0.99 -4.68
N GLU A 107 0.62 -1.01 -3.70
CA GLU A 107 0.99 -1.23 -2.30
C GLU A 107 1.57 -2.63 -2.08
N PHE A 108 1.08 -3.63 -2.79
CA PHE A 108 1.64 -4.97 -2.73
C PHE A 108 3.09 -5.01 -3.25
N LEU A 109 3.43 -4.23 -4.28
CA LEU A 109 4.82 -4.09 -4.72
C LEU A 109 5.70 -3.47 -3.64
N HIS A 110 5.23 -2.42 -2.95
CA HIS A 110 5.94 -1.84 -1.80
C HIS A 110 6.13 -2.84 -0.66
N TYR A 111 5.09 -3.65 -0.38
CA TYR A 111 5.21 -4.76 0.58
C TYR A 111 6.33 -5.73 0.20
N LEU A 112 6.38 -6.19 -1.05
CA LEU A 112 7.43 -7.10 -1.52
C LEU A 112 8.83 -6.48 -1.44
N GLU A 113 8.95 -5.19 -1.78
CA GLU A 113 10.19 -4.43 -1.68
C GLU A 113 10.68 -4.34 -0.24
N LEU A 114 9.77 -4.03 0.70
CA LEU A 114 10.07 -3.95 2.11
C LEU A 114 10.52 -5.30 2.67
N ILE A 115 9.76 -6.37 2.42
CA ILE A 115 10.14 -7.72 2.86
C ILE A 115 11.48 -8.14 2.25
N ARG A 116 11.74 -7.80 0.98
CA ARG A 116 13.02 -8.10 0.35
C ARG A 116 14.18 -7.36 1.00
N LYS A 117 14.00 -6.08 1.33
CA LYS A 117 15.01 -5.31 2.05
C LYS A 117 15.28 -5.93 3.43
N VAL A 118 14.23 -6.22 4.20
CA VAL A 118 14.38 -6.87 5.51
C VAL A 118 15.10 -8.23 5.40
N SER A 119 14.77 -9.06 4.41
CA SER A 119 15.39 -10.38 4.23
C SER A 119 16.88 -10.32 3.88
N LYS A 120 17.33 -9.24 3.22
CA LYS A 120 18.76 -9.04 2.84
C LYS A 120 19.58 -8.36 3.94
N MET A 121 18.92 -7.75 4.92
CA MET A 121 19.60 -6.97 5.95
C MET A 121 20.25 -7.82 7.04
N GLY A 122 20.47 -9.10 6.89
CA GLY A 122 21.14 -9.91 7.91
C GLY A 122 22.09 -9.07 8.79
N LEU A 123 21.67 -8.74 10.03
CA LEU A 123 22.47 -8.08 11.08
C LEU A 123 23.29 -6.87 10.59
N VAL A 124 22.69 -5.80 10.16
CA VAL A 124 23.41 -4.57 9.82
C VAL A 124 22.87 -3.39 10.62
N SER A 125 23.80 -2.77 11.32
CA SER A 125 23.83 -1.63 12.24
C SER A 125 22.67 -0.62 12.27
N ASP A 126 22.48 -0.01 13.45
CA ASP A 126 21.51 1.01 13.85
C ASP A 126 21.41 2.25 12.94
N GLU A 127 22.39 2.51 12.07
CA GLU A 127 22.41 3.67 11.16
C GLU A 127 21.51 3.53 9.93
N ILE A 128 21.01 2.32 9.63
CA ILE A 128 20.24 2.05 8.41
C ILE A 128 18.75 2.40 8.58
N SER A 129 18.27 2.58 9.79
CA SER A 129 16.85 2.72 10.10
C SER A 129 16.20 3.99 9.49
N GLY A 130 16.90 5.12 9.40
CA GLY A 130 16.36 6.38 8.87
C GLY A 130 16.16 6.37 7.34
N ASN A 131 17.16 5.97 6.60
CA ASN A 131 17.15 5.98 5.12
C ASN A 131 16.39 4.81 4.51
N PHE A 132 16.07 3.79 5.29
CA PHE A 132 15.44 2.57 4.82
C PHE A 132 14.01 2.79 4.32
N PHE A 133 13.23 3.59 5.03
CA PHE A 133 11.85 3.87 4.69
C PHE A 133 11.69 4.98 3.66
N GLU A 134 12.56 5.97 3.62
CA GLU A 134 12.56 7.00 2.58
C GLU A 134 12.68 6.39 1.18
N GLY A 135 13.53 5.38 1.02
CA GLY A 135 13.70 4.68 -0.26
C GLY A 135 12.50 3.82 -0.67
N VAL A 136 11.63 3.39 0.26
CA VAL A 136 10.43 2.61 -0.04
C VAL A 136 9.30 3.50 -0.60
N TYR A 137 9.22 4.75 -0.15
CA TYR A 137 8.19 5.70 -0.57
C TYR A 137 8.57 6.50 -1.83
N SER A 138 9.84 6.49 -2.26
CA SER A 138 10.20 7.13 -3.53
C SER A 138 9.81 6.22 -4.70
N ASP A 139 8.81 6.62 -5.47
CA ASP A 139 8.33 5.95 -6.69
C ASP A 139 9.41 5.77 -7.78
N THR A 140 10.58 6.40 -7.61
CA THR A 140 11.60 6.52 -8.64
C THR A 140 12.51 5.31 -8.79
N GLN A 141 12.57 4.40 -7.80
CA GLN A 141 13.45 3.22 -7.84
C GLN A 141 12.74 1.95 -7.38
N ARG A 142 11.71 1.51 -8.11
CA ARG A 142 11.06 0.24 -7.83
C ARG A 142 12.02 -0.93 -8.02
N LEU A 143 12.14 -1.76 -6.99
CA LEU A 143 12.92 -3.00 -7.05
C LEU A 143 12.26 -4.01 -8.00
N PHE A 144 10.94 -4.11 -7.98
CA PHE A 144 10.17 -5.04 -8.78
C PHE A 144 9.38 -4.34 -9.90
N ASP A 145 9.63 -4.77 -11.15
CA ASP A 145 8.76 -4.40 -12.27
C ASP A 145 7.41 -5.14 -12.11
N PRO A 146 6.27 -4.43 -12.19
CA PRO A 146 4.94 -5.07 -12.09
C PRO A 146 4.76 -6.29 -13.00
N ARG A 147 5.38 -6.27 -14.20
CA ARG A 147 5.34 -7.38 -15.18
C ARG A 147 6.12 -8.62 -14.73
N ALA A 148 7.05 -8.46 -13.78
CA ALA A 148 7.75 -9.59 -13.18
C ALA A 148 6.89 -10.28 -12.10
N VAL A 149 5.99 -9.52 -11.46
CA VAL A 149 5.19 -9.96 -10.30
C VAL A 149 3.83 -10.49 -10.72
N PHE A 150 3.13 -9.77 -11.62
CA PHE A 150 1.74 -10.08 -11.94
C PHE A 150 1.59 -10.73 -13.32
N ASP A 151 0.94 -11.89 -13.36
CA ASP A 151 0.51 -12.54 -14.61
C ASP A 151 -0.98 -12.21 -14.88
N ASP A 152 -1.28 -10.91 -14.99
CA ASP A 152 -2.61 -10.39 -15.33
C ASP A 152 -2.47 -9.13 -16.18
N LYS A 153 -2.67 -9.27 -17.49
CA LYS A 153 -2.52 -8.18 -18.46
C LYS A 153 -3.42 -6.97 -18.17
N THR A 154 -4.66 -7.22 -17.71
CA THR A 154 -5.60 -6.15 -17.41
C THR A 154 -5.22 -5.42 -16.14
N LEU A 155 -4.73 -6.13 -15.13
CA LEU A 155 -4.18 -5.51 -13.91
C LEU A 155 -2.97 -4.64 -14.23
N LEU A 156 -2.04 -5.17 -15.03
CA LEU A 156 -0.86 -4.41 -15.49
C LEU A 156 -1.25 -3.15 -16.26
N LEU A 157 -2.27 -3.21 -17.12
CA LEU A 157 -2.78 -2.04 -17.84
C LEU A 157 -3.35 -1.00 -16.85
N HIS A 158 -4.09 -1.43 -15.82
CA HIS A 158 -4.60 -0.52 -14.79
C HIS A 158 -3.47 0.13 -14.00
N ILE A 159 -2.45 -0.63 -13.60
CA ILE A 159 -1.27 -0.10 -12.88
C ILE A 159 -0.56 0.94 -13.74
N THR A 160 -0.22 0.62 -14.99
CA THR A 160 0.47 1.55 -15.89
C THR A 160 -0.32 2.82 -16.13
N LYS A 161 -1.65 2.72 -16.27
CA LYS A 161 -2.52 3.86 -16.51
C LYS A 161 -2.67 4.76 -15.28
N LYS A 162 -2.67 4.19 -14.07
CA LYS A 162 -2.87 4.94 -12.82
C LYS A 162 -1.59 5.44 -12.18
N PHE A 163 -0.46 4.81 -12.51
CA PHE A 163 0.87 5.15 -11.99
C PHE A 163 1.89 5.34 -13.12
N PRO A 164 1.73 6.33 -14.01
CA PRO A 164 2.73 6.62 -15.04
C PRO A 164 4.03 7.16 -14.42
N GLU A 165 3.93 8.14 -13.54
CA GLU A 165 5.01 8.81 -12.79
C GLU A 165 4.49 9.21 -11.40
N GLY A 166 3.83 8.30 -10.70
CA GLY A 166 3.06 8.55 -9.49
C GLY A 166 1.57 8.30 -9.75
N PHE A 167 0.76 8.37 -8.70
CA PHE A 167 -0.68 8.15 -8.83
C PHE A 167 -1.36 9.30 -9.58
N LYS A 168 -2.20 8.97 -10.58
CA LYS A 168 -2.99 9.94 -11.35
C LYS A 168 -4.43 9.45 -11.55
N ASP A 169 -5.33 10.01 -10.77
CA ASP A 169 -6.79 9.87 -10.94
C ASP A 169 -7.53 11.14 -10.47
N TYR A 170 -7.38 12.22 -11.24
CA TYR A 170 -7.99 13.53 -10.90
C TYR A 170 -9.49 13.45 -10.61
N LYS A 171 -10.23 12.56 -11.29
CA LYS A 171 -11.65 12.39 -11.03
C LYS A 171 -11.94 11.82 -9.64
N LEU A 172 -11.10 10.91 -9.16
CA LEU A 172 -11.22 10.37 -7.82
C LEU A 172 -10.80 11.42 -6.78
N GLU A 173 -9.69 12.11 -7.03
CA GLU A 173 -9.16 13.16 -6.15
C GLU A 173 -10.17 14.29 -5.96
N ASP A 174 -10.69 14.89 -7.04
CA ASP A 174 -11.76 15.90 -7.00
C ASP A 174 -12.98 15.43 -6.23
N LYS A 175 -13.37 14.18 -6.44
CA LYS A 175 -14.52 13.60 -5.76
C LYS A 175 -14.28 13.47 -4.25
N VAL A 176 -13.06 13.10 -3.85
CA VAL A 176 -12.69 13.00 -2.43
C VAL A 176 -12.60 14.39 -1.80
N VAL A 177 -12.03 15.38 -2.49
CA VAL A 177 -12.02 16.76 -2.01
C VAL A 177 -13.47 17.22 -1.74
N LYS A 178 -14.35 17.14 -2.71
CA LYS A 178 -15.75 17.65 -2.63
C LYS A 178 -16.63 16.88 -1.66
N LEU A 179 -16.52 15.54 -1.63
CA LEU A 179 -17.44 14.68 -0.90
C LEU A 179 -16.90 14.17 0.43
N TRP A 180 -15.62 14.42 0.73
CA TRP A 180 -14.99 14.00 1.97
C TRP A 180 -14.37 15.18 2.71
N ILE A 181 -13.40 15.88 2.09
CA ILE A 181 -12.63 16.94 2.76
C ILE A 181 -13.51 18.18 3.02
N GLU A 182 -14.19 18.70 2.02
CA GLU A 182 -15.11 19.86 2.18
C GLU A 182 -16.27 19.58 3.13
N LYS A 183 -16.67 18.30 3.25
CA LYS A 183 -17.70 17.87 4.20
C LYS A 183 -17.17 17.61 5.62
N LYS A 184 -15.89 17.90 5.87
CA LYS A 184 -15.24 17.74 7.17
C LYS A 184 -15.37 16.33 7.74
N LEU A 185 -15.34 15.30 6.87
CA LEU A 185 -15.24 13.91 7.30
C LEU A 185 -13.82 13.62 7.81
N PRO A 186 -13.59 12.51 8.54
CA PRO A 186 -12.33 12.23 9.21
C PRO A 186 -11.12 12.38 8.28
N ALA A 187 -10.09 13.11 8.75
CA ALA A 187 -8.86 13.35 8.03
C ALA A 187 -7.65 13.21 8.95
N ILE A 188 -6.56 12.66 8.43
CA ILE A 188 -5.26 12.55 9.07
C ILE A 188 -4.25 13.31 8.22
N ASN A 189 -3.61 14.32 8.80
CA ASN A 189 -2.48 15.00 8.16
C ASN A 189 -1.19 14.26 8.52
N THR A 190 -0.40 13.94 7.50
CA THR A 190 0.91 13.31 7.69
C THR A 190 2.00 14.22 7.14
N THR A 191 3.12 14.32 7.86
CA THR A 191 4.34 14.96 7.38
C THR A 191 5.38 13.86 7.09
N LEU A 192 6.47 14.18 6.39
CA LEU A 192 7.58 13.25 6.19
C LEU A 192 8.08 12.70 7.53
N ASP A 193 8.21 13.54 8.54
CA ASP A 193 8.71 13.16 9.87
C ASP A 193 7.77 12.20 10.61
N THR A 194 6.45 12.33 10.42
CA THR A 194 5.47 11.41 11.04
C THR A 194 5.39 10.06 10.36
N ASN A 195 5.97 9.92 9.18
CA ASN A 195 6.02 8.66 8.42
C ASN A 195 7.30 7.85 8.72
N ILE A 196 8.25 8.40 9.48
CA ILE A 196 9.46 7.69 9.88
C ILE A 196 9.11 6.73 11.03
N VAL A 197 9.08 5.45 10.73
CA VAL A 197 8.94 4.39 11.74
C VAL A 197 10.32 3.91 12.13
N LYS A 198 10.74 4.19 13.36
CA LYS A 198 11.98 3.64 13.92
C LYS A 198 11.74 2.20 14.35
N ILE A 199 12.45 1.25 13.74
CA ILE A 199 12.36 -0.17 14.06
C ILE A 199 13.67 -0.57 14.74
N PRO A 200 13.62 -1.05 16.00
CA PRO A 200 14.79 -1.56 16.69
C PRO A 200 15.42 -2.71 15.92
N ALA A 201 16.76 -2.77 15.89
CA ALA A 201 17.50 -3.82 15.18
C ALA A 201 17.13 -5.24 15.65
N GLU A 202 16.85 -5.39 16.96
CA GLU A 202 16.38 -6.66 17.53
C GLU A 202 15.04 -7.13 16.97
N VAL A 203 14.11 -6.19 16.66
CA VAL A 203 12.82 -6.51 16.03
C VAL A 203 13.03 -7.05 14.63
N ILE A 204 13.95 -6.45 13.87
CA ILE A 204 14.34 -6.93 12.54
C ILE A 204 14.97 -8.33 12.63
N ALA A 205 15.89 -8.52 13.57
CA ALA A 205 16.57 -9.81 13.79
C ALA A 205 15.59 -10.93 14.23
N ASN A 206 14.56 -10.58 15.00
CA ASN A 206 13.53 -11.52 15.44
C ASN A 206 12.45 -11.78 14.40
N THR A 207 12.40 -10.98 13.32
CA THR A 207 11.36 -11.11 12.28
C THR A 207 11.64 -12.35 11.43
N LYS A 208 10.72 -13.30 11.49
CA LYS A 208 10.77 -14.53 10.70
C LYS A 208 10.06 -14.30 9.36
N ILE A 209 10.83 -14.32 8.29
CA ILE A 209 10.29 -14.34 6.93
C ILE A 209 10.21 -15.78 6.46
N GLU A 210 9.07 -16.19 5.91
CA GLU A 210 8.91 -17.55 5.41
C GLU A 210 9.92 -17.85 4.29
N PRO A 211 10.66 -18.97 4.35
CA PRO A 211 11.63 -19.35 3.32
C PRO A 211 11.01 -19.45 1.92
N SER A 212 9.75 -19.87 1.84
CA SER A 212 8.99 -19.94 0.59
C SER A 212 8.81 -18.55 -0.05
N LEU A 213 8.56 -17.52 0.75
CA LEU A 213 8.44 -16.14 0.28
C LEU A 213 9.80 -15.60 -0.18
N THR A 214 10.86 -15.83 0.59
CA THR A 214 12.24 -15.42 0.22
C THR A 214 12.65 -16.02 -1.13
N SER A 215 12.43 -17.33 -1.33
CA SER A 215 12.72 -18.01 -2.60
C SER A 215 11.93 -17.43 -3.77
N LYS A 216 10.66 -17.08 -3.57
CA LYS A 216 9.85 -16.42 -4.59
C LYS A 216 10.39 -15.02 -4.92
N LEU A 217 10.80 -14.26 -3.91
CA LEU A 217 11.40 -12.93 -4.11
C LEU A 217 12.70 -13.00 -4.92
N ASP A 218 13.55 -14.02 -4.73
CA ASP A 218 14.76 -14.26 -5.53
C ASP A 218 14.41 -14.46 -7.02
N VAL A 219 13.39 -15.28 -7.30
CA VAL A 219 12.91 -15.51 -8.68
C VAL A 219 12.37 -14.23 -9.30
N LEU A 220 11.60 -13.44 -8.56
CA LEU A 220 11.04 -12.19 -9.04
C LEU A 220 12.13 -11.15 -9.36
N GLU A 221 13.16 -11.06 -8.52
CA GLU A 221 14.30 -10.16 -8.74
C GLU A 221 15.04 -10.50 -10.03
N LEU A 222 15.29 -11.81 -10.29
CA LEU A 222 15.89 -12.29 -11.54
C LEU A 222 15.01 -11.96 -12.76
N ARG A 223 13.69 -12.12 -12.65
CA ARG A 223 12.74 -11.74 -13.72
C ARG A 223 12.77 -10.23 -13.97
N ALA A 224 12.71 -9.42 -12.92
CA ALA A 224 12.75 -7.97 -13.02
C ALA A 224 14.06 -7.48 -13.68
N SER A 225 15.20 -8.06 -13.32
CA SER A 225 16.50 -7.72 -13.93
C SER A 225 16.55 -8.04 -15.43
N LYS A 226 15.99 -9.18 -15.85
CA LYS A 226 15.90 -9.55 -17.28
C LYS A 226 15.00 -8.59 -18.06
N LEU A 227 13.89 -8.13 -17.48
CA LEU A 227 12.99 -7.18 -18.12
C LEU A 227 13.61 -5.79 -18.28
N ARG A 228 14.42 -5.34 -17.31
CA ARG A 228 15.16 -4.08 -17.42
C ARG A 228 16.20 -4.11 -18.53
N LYS A 229 16.96 -5.20 -18.64
CA LYS A 229 17.95 -5.37 -19.73
C LYS A 229 17.31 -5.33 -21.13
N LYS A 230 16.09 -5.89 -21.29
CA LYS A 230 15.37 -5.83 -22.58
C LYS A 230 14.84 -4.43 -22.96
N LYS A 231 14.75 -3.49 -22.04
CA LYS A 231 14.36 -2.10 -22.32
C LYS A 231 15.55 -1.22 -22.78
N LEU A 232 16.78 -1.70 -22.64
CA LEU A 232 17.99 -0.97 -22.99
C LEU A 232 18.51 -1.29 -24.42
N TYR A 233 17.82 -2.16 -25.14
CA TYR A 233 18.00 -2.53 -26.55
C TYR A 233 16.68 -2.35 -27.31
#